data_67cf8ff6684ec6a469174a6638a5f2d4
#
_entry.id   67cf8ff6684ec6a469174a6638a5f2d4
#
_cell.length_a   1.000
_cell.length_b   1.000
_cell.length_c   1.000
_cell.angle_alpha   90.00
_cell.angle_beta   90.00
_cell.angle_gamma   90.00
#
_symmetry.space_group_name_H-M   'P 1'
#
loop_
_entity.id
_entity.type
_entity.pdbx_description
1 polymer ?
#
loop_
_entity_poly.entity_id
_entity_poly.type
_entity_poly.pdbx_seq_one_letter_code
_entity_poly.pdbx_strand_id
1 'polypeptide(L)'
;MKSKLFAIALAKLCISTSADATERAALLIGYSDENKIDNFQEDAAVKIFKELQPDGAIISTDDVSSLTKKNYDVVWVHIDRCGIGINNLPAAFSNPTVLNTLDTYLQEGGNLYLSKQATQILHKIGRIPTLYAPGIYGDGNGGEGTDVWTVNAQIGHWFIDEARNPNDLKPDEYYDHRSHPIYNNMAVNNDYNCETYGLLGTGNGSAMWREDHNCLWDLNAYSNIYTADGRNTVEKFQNQNDCVVLGTWGHVVDHAVAGIVEFNPSGKYKGYAIANGLAAYELSPRQGGNSQTANIKALTGNTINYLATKNPSSVDDMTDIATSDMPVEYYNIQGVKVAADNLIPGIYIRRQGNNTDKIIVK
;
A
#
# COMPACT_ATOMS: atom_id res chain seq x y z
N MET A 1 19.62 -45.91 57.25
CA MET A 1 18.64 -45.13 56.52
C MET A 1 19.40 -44.04 55.74
N LYS A 2 19.58 -44.19 54.47
CA LYS A 2 20.30 -43.21 53.61
C LYS A 2 19.28 -42.43 52.81
N SER A 3 19.16 -41.16 53.14
CA SER A 3 18.32 -40.17 52.45
C SER A 3 18.99 -39.78 51.10
N LYS A 4 18.33 -39.99 49.97
CA LYS A 4 18.75 -39.51 48.66
C LYS A 4 18.10 -38.15 48.42
N LEU A 5 18.91 -37.12 48.37
CA LEU A 5 18.53 -35.80 47.88
C LEU A 5 18.39 -35.88 46.35
N PHE A 6 17.21 -35.60 45.85
CA PHE A 6 16.98 -35.37 44.40
C PHE A 6 17.21 -33.89 44.12
N ALA A 7 18.24 -33.57 43.36
CA ALA A 7 18.47 -32.24 42.83
C ALA A 7 17.65 -32.09 41.53
N ILE A 8 16.62 -31.24 41.53
CA ILE A 8 15.88 -30.85 40.33
C ILE A 8 16.65 -29.71 39.70
N ALA A 9 17.29 -30.01 38.57
CA ALA A 9 17.89 -28.99 37.71
C ALA A 9 16.76 -28.26 36.94
N LEU A 10 16.52 -27.00 37.30
CA LEU A 10 15.62 -26.12 36.59
C LEU A 10 16.33 -25.64 35.33
N ALA A 11 16.05 -26.27 34.18
CA ALA A 11 16.47 -25.76 32.87
C ALA A 11 15.70 -24.46 32.59
N LYS A 12 16.36 -23.31 32.70
CA LYS A 12 15.85 -22.05 32.17
C LYS A 12 15.79 -22.17 30.65
N LEU A 13 14.59 -22.40 30.15
CA LEU A 13 14.27 -22.24 28.72
C LEU A 13 14.36 -20.72 28.43
N CYS A 14 15.47 -20.27 27.89
CA CYS A 14 15.55 -18.96 27.29
C CYS A 14 14.68 -18.98 26.03
N ILE A 15 13.43 -18.59 26.17
CA ILE A 15 12.64 -18.18 25.02
C ILE A 15 13.25 -16.85 24.61
N SER A 16 14.11 -16.87 23.60
CA SER A 16 14.43 -15.66 22.84
C SER A 16 13.16 -15.27 22.10
N THR A 17 12.40 -14.37 22.70
CA THR A 17 11.45 -13.56 21.94
C THR A 17 12.33 -12.78 20.96
N SER A 18 12.34 -13.17 19.68
CA SER A 18 12.69 -12.25 18.64
C SER A 18 11.82 -11.03 18.92
N ALA A 19 12.45 -9.91 19.25
CA ALA A 19 11.74 -8.64 19.20
C ALA A 19 11.30 -8.52 17.73
N ASP A 20 10.00 -8.69 17.46
CA ASP A 20 9.44 -8.36 16.18
C ASP A 20 9.86 -6.93 15.92
N ALA A 21 10.62 -6.73 14.85
CA ALA A 21 11.04 -5.39 14.46
C ALA A 21 9.76 -4.60 14.25
N THR A 22 9.56 -3.58 15.08
CA THR A 22 8.37 -2.75 15.04
C THR A 22 8.36 -2.07 13.69
N GLU A 23 7.32 -2.31 12.90
CA GLU A 23 7.13 -1.69 11.59
C GLU A 23 7.14 -0.17 11.77
N ARG A 24 8.03 0.51 11.05
CA ARG A 24 8.23 1.95 11.21
C ARG A 24 7.44 2.70 10.16
N ALA A 25 6.34 3.30 10.59
CA ALA A 25 5.49 4.11 9.73
C ALA A 25 5.72 5.61 9.94
N ALA A 26 5.55 6.40 8.89
CA ALA A 26 5.52 7.85 8.98
C ALA A 26 4.36 8.43 8.16
N LEU A 27 3.84 9.57 8.62
CA LEU A 27 2.95 10.44 7.86
C LEU A 27 3.71 11.70 7.48
N LEU A 28 3.83 11.98 6.18
CA LEU A 28 4.45 13.19 5.66
C LEU A 28 3.39 14.28 5.48
N ILE A 29 3.58 15.42 6.15
CA ILE A 29 2.67 16.56 6.13
C ILE A 29 3.30 17.77 5.41
N GLY A 30 2.47 18.57 4.71
CA GLY A 30 2.88 19.76 3.98
C GLY A 30 3.01 21.03 4.82
N TYR A 31 3.03 20.91 6.14
CA TYR A 31 3.08 22.00 7.11
C TYR A 31 4.36 21.91 7.97
N SER A 32 4.81 23.02 8.52
CA SER A 32 6.01 23.05 9.36
C SER A 32 5.87 22.23 10.65
N ASP A 33 4.64 22.10 11.16
CA ASP A 33 4.30 21.18 12.24
C ASP A 33 2.77 20.88 12.20
N GLU A 34 2.36 19.85 12.93
CA GLU A 34 0.97 19.38 12.94
C GLU A 34 -0.04 20.41 13.49
N ASN A 35 0.40 21.36 14.34
CA ASN A 35 -0.49 22.40 14.89
C ASN A 35 -0.74 23.55 13.91
N LYS A 36 -0.07 23.51 12.75
CA LYS A 36 -0.24 24.50 11.67
C LYS A 36 -1.19 24.05 10.58
N ILE A 37 -1.67 22.80 10.66
CA ILE A 37 -2.59 22.26 9.66
C ILE A 37 -3.89 23.02 9.72
N ASP A 38 -4.26 23.68 8.62
CA ASP A 38 -5.50 24.43 8.46
C ASP A 38 -6.54 23.70 7.59
N ASN A 39 -6.13 22.63 6.91
CA ASN A 39 -7.04 21.74 6.20
C ASN A 39 -7.58 20.67 7.15
N PHE A 40 -8.92 20.57 7.24
CA PHE A 40 -9.58 19.67 8.18
C PHE A 40 -9.46 18.17 7.84
N GLN A 41 -9.24 17.80 6.57
CA GLN A 41 -9.01 16.42 6.16
C GLN A 41 -7.59 15.99 6.50
N GLU A 42 -6.61 16.86 6.26
CA GLU A 42 -5.21 16.58 6.61
C GLU A 42 -5.01 16.57 8.14
N ASP A 43 -5.72 17.41 8.89
CA ASP A 43 -5.76 17.32 10.36
C ASP A 43 -6.39 15.99 10.83
N ALA A 44 -7.47 15.55 10.18
CA ALA A 44 -8.06 14.24 10.46
C ALA A 44 -7.11 13.09 10.11
N ALA A 45 -6.32 13.22 9.03
CA ALA A 45 -5.30 12.23 8.69
C ALA A 45 -4.27 12.06 9.81
N VAL A 46 -3.77 13.16 10.39
CA VAL A 46 -2.86 13.11 11.54
C VAL A 46 -3.47 12.39 12.73
N LYS A 47 -4.73 12.72 13.08
CA LYS A 47 -5.43 12.07 14.19
C LYS A 47 -5.60 10.58 13.99
N ILE A 48 -6.05 10.18 12.80
CA ILE A 48 -6.22 8.77 12.43
C ILE A 48 -4.87 8.05 12.42
N PHE A 49 -3.83 8.66 11.87
CA PHE A 49 -2.50 8.08 11.85
C PHE A 49 -1.98 7.79 13.26
N LYS A 50 -2.09 8.73 14.18
CA LYS A 50 -1.70 8.55 15.60
C LYS A 50 -2.47 7.44 16.31
N GLU A 51 -3.74 7.23 15.94
CA GLU A 51 -4.53 6.12 16.49
C GLU A 51 -4.12 4.76 15.91
N LEU A 52 -3.79 4.71 14.61
CA LEU A 52 -3.43 3.49 13.90
C LEU A 52 -1.96 3.09 14.12
N GLN A 53 -1.10 4.08 14.28
CA GLN A 53 0.35 3.94 14.40
C GLN A 53 0.86 4.78 15.59
N PRO A 54 0.63 4.34 16.84
CA PRO A 54 0.98 5.12 18.03
C PRO A 54 2.46 5.47 18.12
N ASP A 55 3.32 4.60 17.61
CA ASP A 55 4.77 4.77 17.55
C ASP A 55 5.25 5.39 16.21
N GLY A 56 4.32 5.74 15.32
CA GLY A 56 4.60 6.33 14.03
C GLY A 56 5.05 7.78 14.13
N ALA A 57 5.83 8.23 13.15
CA ALA A 57 6.34 9.60 13.11
C ALA A 57 5.48 10.52 12.23
N ILE A 58 5.31 11.77 12.64
CA ILE A 58 4.82 12.85 11.79
C ILE A 58 6.03 13.63 11.29
N ILE A 59 6.20 13.70 9.98
CA ILE A 59 7.35 14.36 9.34
C ILE A 59 6.83 15.56 8.54
N SER A 60 7.42 16.72 8.79
CA SER A 60 7.19 17.90 7.95
C SER A 60 7.95 17.78 6.62
N THR A 61 7.42 18.36 5.55
CA THR A 61 8.18 18.54 4.31
C THR A 61 9.44 19.39 4.50
N ASP A 62 9.50 20.21 5.55
CA ASP A 62 10.71 20.99 5.91
C ASP A 62 11.82 20.07 6.45
N ASP A 63 11.48 18.93 7.07
CA ASP A 63 12.38 17.95 7.66
C ASP A 63 12.48 16.66 6.83
N VAL A 64 12.12 16.73 5.55
CA VAL A 64 11.99 15.57 4.65
C VAL A 64 13.30 14.77 4.51
N SER A 65 14.47 15.36 4.80
CA SER A 65 15.75 14.66 4.78
C SER A 65 15.85 13.50 5.78
N SER A 66 15.00 13.49 6.80
CA SER A 66 14.88 12.35 7.76
C SER A 66 14.16 11.14 7.17
N LEU A 67 13.47 11.32 6.04
CA LEU A 67 12.69 10.30 5.38
C LEU A 67 13.60 9.40 4.55
N THR A 68 14.05 8.31 5.14
CA THR A 68 14.89 7.29 4.50
C THR A 68 14.33 5.90 4.75
N LYS A 69 14.64 4.93 3.86
CA LYS A 69 14.28 3.52 4.07
C LYS A 69 14.86 2.96 5.39
N LYS A 70 15.99 3.45 5.80
CA LYS A 70 16.61 3.06 7.09
C LYS A 70 15.74 3.45 8.28
N ASN A 71 15.02 4.56 8.20
CA ASN A 71 14.23 5.09 9.30
C ASN A 71 12.77 4.62 9.25
N TYR A 72 12.21 4.44 8.05
CA TYR A 72 10.79 4.14 7.87
C TYR A 72 10.60 3.07 6.79
N ASP A 73 9.69 2.15 7.04
CA ASP A 73 9.32 1.07 6.11
C ASP A 73 8.18 1.49 5.20
N VAL A 74 7.27 2.33 5.70
CA VAL A 74 6.14 2.89 4.95
C VAL A 74 5.95 4.37 5.28
N VAL A 75 5.66 5.16 4.26
CA VAL A 75 5.31 6.58 4.38
C VAL A 75 3.94 6.81 3.77
N TRP A 76 3.03 7.32 4.59
CA TRP A 76 1.74 7.80 4.11
C TRP A 76 1.82 9.28 3.76
N VAL A 77 1.30 9.64 2.59
CA VAL A 77 1.12 11.04 2.17
C VAL A 77 -0.36 11.22 1.85
N HIS A 78 -1.03 12.08 2.60
CA HIS A 78 -2.41 12.47 2.35
C HIS A 78 -2.45 13.94 1.96
N ILE A 79 -2.98 14.25 0.78
CA ILE A 79 -3.14 15.61 0.30
C ILE A 79 -4.60 15.78 -0.09
N ASP A 80 -5.32 16.55 0.71
CA ASP A 80 -6.68 16.93 0.39
C ASP A 80 -6.69 18.11 -0.58
N ARG A 81 -7.69 18.12 -1.46
CA ARG A 81 -7.78 19.12 -2.52
C ARG A 81 -8.79 20.22 -2.24
N CYS A 82 -9.54 20.11 -1.16
CA CYS A 82 -10.55 21.10 -0.84
C CYS A 82 -9.93 22.50 -0.76
N GLY A 83 -10.33 23.36 -1.68
CA GLY A 83 -9.83 24.72 -1.76
C GLY A 83 -8.46 24.91 -2.47
N ILE A 84 -7.86 23.85 -2.99
CA ILE A 84 -6.60 23.91 -3.73
C ILE A 84 -6.87 23.86 -5.25
N GLY A 85 -6.04 24.54 -6.04
CA GLY A 85 -6.10 24.45 -7.51
C GLY A 85 -5.93 23.04 -8.03
N ILE A 86 -6.76 22.68 -9.01
CA ILE A 86 -7.03 21.29 -9.39
C ILE A 86 -5.90 20.51 -10.07
N ASN A 87 -4.85 21.13 -10.54
CA ASN A 87 -3.88 20.44 -11.40
C ASN A 87 -2.45 20.36 -10.83
N ASN A 88 -2.23 20.85 -9.62
CA ASN A 88 -0.89 20.93 -9.07
C ASN A 88 -0.87 20.46 -7.62
N LEU A 89 0.21 19.79 -7.27
CA LEU A 89 0.53 19.55 -5.87
C LEU A 89 0.71 20.89 -5.15
N PRO A 90 0.34 20.97 -3.85
CA PRO A 90 0.70 22.11 -3.01
C PRO A 90 2.19 22.40 -3.07
N ALA A 91 2.57 23.66 -2.86
CA ALA A 91 3.98 24.11 -2.98
C ALA A 91 4.94 23.27 -2.13
N ALA A 92 4.53 22.86 -0.92
CA ALA A 92 5.32 22.01 -0.06
C ALA A 92 5.68 20.67 -0.73
N PHE A 93 4.71 20.01 -1.35
CA PHE A 93 4.91 18.71 -2.00
C PHE A 93 5.47 18.79 -3.43
N SER A 94 5.36 19.94 -4.10
CA SER A 94 5.97 20.18 -5.41
C SER A 94 7.43 20.63 -5.33
N ASN A 95 7.94 20.85 -4.10
CA ASN A 95 9.32 21.19 -3.86
C ASN A 95 10.25 20.08 -4.41
N PRO A 96 11.26 20.42 -5.25
CA PRO A 96 12.17 19.43 -5.81
C PRO A 96 12.90 18.58 -4.75
N THR A 97 13.24 19.16 -3.59
CA THR A 97 13.88 18.39 -2.50
C THR A 97 12.93 17.29 -1.98
N VAL A 98 11.66 17.62 -1.78
CA VAL A 98 10.64 16.64 -1.33
C VAL A 98 10.45 15.54 -2.36
N LEU A 99 10.26 15.92 -3.63
CA LEU A 99 10.06 14.95 -4.72
C LEU A 99 11.29 14.05 -4.91
N ASN A 100 12.51 14.61 -4.86
CA ASN A 100 13.73 13.82 -4.97
C ASN A 100 13.91 12.86 -3.77
N THR A 101 13.54 13.29 -2.57
CA THR A 101 13.59 12.40 -1.39
C THR A 101 12.62 11.26 -1.52
N LEU A 102 11.37 11.51 -1.95
CA LEU A 102 10.37 10.46 -2.18
C LEU A 102 10.79 9.51 -3.31
N ASP A 103 11.38 10.04 -4.39
CA ASP A 103 11.96 9.24 -5.48
C ASP A 103 13.06 8.31 -4.97
N THR A 104 14.02 8.85 -4.22
CA THR A 104 15.11 8.07 -3.63
C THR A 104 14.58 7.02 -2.64
N TYR A 105 13.66 7.41 -1.78
CA TYR A 105 13.04 6.52 -0.80
C TYR A 105 12.39 5.30 -1.46
N LEU A 106 11.62 5.51 -2.53
CA LEU A 106 10.98 4.42 -3.28
C LEU A 106 12.02 3.57 -4.03
N GLN A 107 13.10 4.17 -4.55
CA GLN A 107 14.20 3.44 -5.19
C GLN A 107 14.95 2.54 -4.21
N GLU A 108 15.12 2.97 -2.98
CA GLU A 108 15.80 2.22 -1.92
C GLU A 108 14.94 1.10 -1.31
N GLY A 109 13.66 1.01 -1.70
CA GLY A 109 12.75 -0.03 -1.22
C GLY A 109 11.83 0.43 -0.10
N GLY A 110 11.76 1.74 0.19
CA GLY A 110 10.71 2.30 1.04
C GLY A 110 9.35 2.24 0.34
N ASN A 111 8.27 2.07 1.07
CA ASN A 111 6.93 1.95 0.51
C ASN A 111 6.11 3.22 0.71
N LEU A 112 5.28 3.56 -0.28
CA LEU A 112 4.45 4.75 -0.26
C LEU A 112 2.96 4.40 -0.22
N TYR A 113 2.22 4.98 0.71
CA TYR A 113 0.77 5.09 0.64
C TYR A 113 0.41 6.53 0.24
N LEU A 114 -0.23 6.69 -0.91
CA LEU A 114 -0.56 7.98 -1.50
C LEU A 114 -2.08 8.11 -1.60
N SER A 115 -2.66 9.06 -0.89
CA SER A 115 -4.11 9.22 -0.89
C SER A 115 -4.56 10.58 -1.39
N LYS A 116 -5.69 10.60 -2.07
CA LYS A 116 -6.28 11.76 -2.74
C LYS A 116 -5.30 12.38 -3.74
N GLN A 117 -5.03 13.68 -3.67
CA GLN A 117 -4.13 14.36 -4.61
C GLN A 117 -2.67 13.87 -4.54
N ALA A 118 -2.27 13.22 -3.44
CA ALA A 118 -0.92 12.66 -3.33
C ALA A 118 -0.62 11.61 -4.42
N THR A 119 -1.63 11.01 -5.06
CA THR A 119 -1.46 10.09 -6.19
C THR A 119 -0.68 10.72 -7.36
N GLN A 120 -0.72 12.05 -7.50
CA GLN A 120 0.06 12.83 -8.47
C GLN A 120 1.58 12.69 -8.27
N ILE A 121 2.03 12.35 -7.07
CA ILE A 121 3.46 12.19 -6.77
C ILE A 121 4.08 11.11 -7.67
N LEU A 122 3.36 10.03 -7.99
CA LEU A 122 3.89 8.94 -8.81
C LEU A 122 4.44 9.38 -10.17
N HIS A 123 3.74 10.25 -10.87
CA HIS A 123 4.25 10.76 -12.14
C HIS A 123 5.27 11.88 -11.95
N LYS A 124 5.20 12.64 -10.86
CA LYS A 124 6.17 13.71 -10.56
C LYS A 124 7.56 13.16 -10.24
N ILE A 125 7.64 11.99 -9.59
CA ILE A 125 8.91 11.30 -9.32
C ILE A 125 9.35 10.37 -10.48
N GLY A 126 8.51 10.22 -11.51
CA GLY A 126 8.80 9.37 -12.67
C GLY A 126 8.59 7.87 -12.42
N ARG A 127 7.83 7.46 -11.37
CA ARG A 127 7.45 6.06 -11.18
C ARG A 127 6.55 5.58 -12.32
N ILE A 128 5.71 6.45 -12.82
CA ILE A 128 4.91 6.25 -14.02
C ILE A 128 5.17 7.40 -15.00
N PRO A 129 5.09 7.15 -16.31
CA PRO A 129 5.19 8.21 -17.31
C PRO A 129 4.12 9.28 -17.11
N THR A 130 4.45 10.54 -17.43
CA THR A 130 3.49 11.66 -17.32
C THR A 130 2.23 11.42 -18.16
N LEU A 131 2.34 10.66 -19.22
CA LEU A 131 1.22 10.24 -20.05
C LEU A 131 0.13 9.48 -19.25
N TYR A 132 0.53 8.78 -18.21
CA TYR A 132 -0.34 8.03 -17.32
C TYR A 132 -0.51 8.72 -15.96
N ALA A 133 -0.32 10.03 -15.88
CA ALA A 133 -0.62 10.77 -14.66
C ALA A 133 -2.10 10.59 -14.29
N PRO A 134 -2.42 10.40 -12.99
CA PRO A 134 -3.82 10.33 -12.58
C PRO A 134 -4.52 11.63 -12.97
N GLY A 135 -5.70 11.50 -13.55
CA GLY A 135 -6.56 12.62 -13.88
C GLY A 135 -7.26 13.16 -12.64
N ILE A 136 -7.72 14.38 -12.76
CA ILE A 136 -8.49 15.03 -11.72
C ILE A 136 -9.90 15.23 -12.23
N TYR A 137 -10.85 14.63 -11.52
CA TYR A 137 -12.24 14.59 -11.89
C TYR A 137 -13.10 15.13 -10.74
N GLY A 138 -14.15 15.84 -11.09
CA GLY A 138 -14.97 16.58 -10.16
C GLY A 138 -14.65 18.08 -10.16
N ASP A 139 -15.56 18.89 -9.65
CA ASP A 139 -15.46 20.36 -9.65
C ASP A 139 -14.85 20.92 -8.34
N GLY A 140 -14.60 20.09 -7.37
CA GLY A 140 -14.00 20.46 -6.10
C GLY A 140 -14.92 21.17 -5.13
N ASN A 141 -16.13 21.30 -5.51
CA ASN A 141 -17.09 21.97 -4.67
C ASN A 141 -17.80 20.99 -3.76
N GLY A 142 -17.20 20.06 -3.14
CA GLY A 142 -17.88 19.17 -2.24
C GLY A 142 -19.38 19.48 -2.10
N GLY A 143 -20.18 18.59 -1.76
CA GLY A 143 -21.62 18.81 -1.71
C GLY A 143 -22.28 18.09 -0.56
N GLU A 144 -23.47 18.59 -0.23
CA GLU A 144 -24.38 17.85 0.59
C GLU A 144 -25.01 16.74 -0.26
N GLY A 145 -24.92 15.50 0.15
CA GLY A 145 -25.48 14.41 -0.61
C GLY A 145 -25.87 13.22 0.25
N THR A 146 -26.83 12.48 -0.25
CA THR A 146 -27.28 11.21 0.33
C THR A 146 -26.66 10.02 -0.37
N ASP A 147 -25.71 10.25 -1.28
CA ASP A 147 -25.08 9.17 -2.05
C ASP A 147 -24.19 8.34 -1.17
N VAL A 148 -24.30 7.05 -1.34
CA VAL A 148 -23.39 6.08 -0.75
C VAL A 148 -22.27 5.85 -1.75
N TRP A 149 -21.09 6.35 -1.44
CA TRP A 149 -19.93 6.17 -2.29
C TRP A 149 -19.11 4.99 -1.82
N THR A 150 -18.79 4.12 -2.75
CA THR A 150 -18.20 2.83 -2.47
C THR A 150 -16.96 2.60 -3.32
N VAL A 151 -16.13 1.68 -2.87
CA VAL A 151 -15.10 1.06 -3.70
C VAL A 151 -15.51 -0.35 -4.06
N ASN A 152 -15.44 -0.68 -5.33
CA ASN A 152 -15.70 -2.03 -5.81
C ASN A 152 -14.37 -2.76 -6.03
N ALA A 153 -14.14 -3.81 -5.23
CA ALA A 153 -12.98 -4.68 -5.36
C ALA A 153 -13.19 -5.83 -6.37
N GLN A 154 -14.41 -5.96 -6.92
CA GLN A 154 -14.76 -6.93 -7.97
C GLN A 154 -14.77 -6.21 -9.33
N ILE A 155 -13.63 -5.95 -9.90
CA ILE A 155 -13.50 -5.19 -11.15
C ILE A 155 -14.11 -5.99 -12.29
N GLY A 156 -14.92 -5.33 -13.12
CA GLY A 156 -15.66 -5.98 -14.21
C GLY A 156 -17.02 -6.55 -13.81
N HIS A 157 -17.37 -6.56 -12.51
CA HIS A 157 -18.63 -7.12 -12.02
C HIS A 157 -19.88 -6.46 -12.65
N TRP A 158 -19.87 -5.15 -12.84
CA TRP A 158 -20.99 -4.42 -13.43
C TRP A 158 -21.33 -4.82 -14.84
N PHE A 159 -20.36 -5.33 -15.60
CA PHE A 159 -20.63 -5.86 -16.95
C PHE A 159 -21.42 -7.15 -16.94
N ILE A 160 -21.39 -7.86 -15.83
CA ILE A 160 -22.11 -9.13 -15.68
C ILE A 160 -23.60 -8.88 -15.55
N ASP A 161 -24.00 -7.80 -14.85
CA ASP A 161 -25.40 -7.61 -14.47
C ASP A 161 -26.26 -6.96 -15.56
N GLU A 162 -25.70 -6.11 -16.43
CA GLU A 162 -26.53 -5.29 -17.33
C GLU A 162 -26.71 -5.84 -18.74
N ALA A 163 -25.84 -6.66 -19.27
CA ALA A 163 -25.91 -7.07 -20.69
C ALA A 163 -25.35 -8.46 -21.03
N ARG A 164 -24.75 -9.20 -20.07
CA ARG A 164 -24.07 -10.46 -20.39
C ARG A 164 -24.35 -11.57 -19.38
N ASN A 165 -24.47 -12.77 -19.95
CA ASN A 165 -24.41 -13.98 -19.15
C ASN A 165 -23.03 -14.10 -18.50
N PRO A 166 -22.93 -14.22 -17.16
CA PRO A 166 -21.66 -14.38 -16.46
C PRO A 166 -20.82 -15.58 -16.96
N ASN A 167 -21.46 -16.54 -17.62
CA ASN A 167 -20.77 -17.68 -18.23
C ASN A 167 -20.05 -17.34 -19.55
N ASP A 168 -20.29 -16.17 -20.10
CA ASP A 168 -19.67 -15.72 -21.34
C ASP A 168 -18.39 -14.87 -21.11
N LEU A 169 -18.07 -14.57 -19.83
CA LEU A 169 -16.84 -13.86 -19.48
C LEU A 169 -15.67 -14.82 -19.44
N LYS A 170 -14.56 -14.41 -20.03
CA LYS A 170 -13.29 -15.10 -19.82
C LYS A 170 -12.76 -14.81 -18.42
N PRO A 171 -12.03 -15.74 -17.80
CA PRO A 171 -11.44 -15.54 -16.46
C PRO A 171 -10.62 -14.25 -16.33
N ASP A 172 -10.03 -13.78 -17.40
CA ASP A 172 -9.15 -12.61 -17.47
C ASP A 172 -9.93 -11.28 -17.53
N GLU A 173 -11.24 -11.33 -17.75
CA GLU A 173 -12.11 -10.15 -17.86
C GLU A 173 -12.70 -9.72 -16.51
N TYR A 174 -12.47 -10.53 -15.47
CA TYR A 174 -13.00 -10.32 -14.14
C TYR A 174 -11.92 -10.47 -13.08
N TYR A 175 -11.73 -9.43 -12.30
CA TYR A 175 -10.74 -9.41 -11.22
C TYR A 175 -11.47 -9.33 -9.88
N ASP A 176 -11.20 -10.25 -8.98
CA ASP A 176 -11.73 -10.25 -7.62
C ASP A 176 -10.60 -10.03 -6.61
N HIS A 177 -10.52 -8.82 -6.07
CA HIS A 177 -9.53 -8.43 -5.08
C HIS A 177 -10.11 -8.31 -3.66
N ARG A 178 -11.32 -8.82 -3.40
CA ARG A 178 -11.96 -8.74 -2.07
C ARG A 178 -11.14 -9.42 -0.97
N SER A 179 -10.34 -10.41 -1.32
CA SER A 179 -9.42 -11.09 -0.40
C SER A 179 -8.09 -10.34 -0.19
N HIS A 180 -7.88 -9.21 -0.87
CA HIS A 180 -6.66 -8.44 -0.68
C HIS A 180 -6.59 -7.86 0.74
N PRO A 181 -5.41 -7.90 1.42
CA PRO A 181 -5.29 -7.48 2.81
C PRO A 181 -5.79 -6.07 3.13
N ILE A 182 -5.77 -5.14 2.17
CA ILE A 182 -6.29 -3.79 2.38
C ILE A 182 -7.80 -3.76 2.70
N TYR A 183 -8.55 -4.78 2.33
CA TYR A 183 -10.01 -4.89 2.55
C TYR A 183 -10.36 -5.69 3.82
N ASN A 184 -9.38 -6.15 4.59
CA ASN A 184 -9.64 -6.92 5.80
C ASN A 184 -10.51 -6.14 6.80
N ASN A 185 -11.51 -6.82 7.37
CA ASN A 185 -12.41 -6.27 8.39
C ASN A 185 -13.22 -5.03 7.96
N MET A 186 -13.35 -4.79 6.66
CA MET A 186 -14.26 -3.75 6.16
C MET A 186 -15.69 -4.28 6.08
N ALA A 187 -16.66 -3.44 6.40
CA ALA A 187 -18.07 -3.77 6.23
C ALA A 187 -18.44 -3.75 4.74
N VAL A 188 -19.14 -4.81 4.32
CA VAL A 188 -19.65 -4.94 2.95
C VAL A 188 -20.96 -4.15 2.82
N ASN A 189 -21.12 -3.53 1.68
CA ASN A 189 -22.32 -2.85 1.25
C ASN A 189 -22.81 -3.51 -0.04
N ASN A 190 -24.10 -3.82 -0.11
CA ASN A 190 -24.72 -4.45 -1.28
C ASN A 190 -25.42 -3.42 -2.19
N ASP A 191 -25.01 -2.18 -2.16
CA ASP A 191 -25.53 -1.17 -3.08
C ASP A 191 -25.22 -1.58 -4.53
N TYR A 192 -26.12 -1.20 -5.42
CA TYR A 192 -25.97 -1.47 -6.86
C TYR A 192 -25.88 -2.95 -7.24
N ASN A 193 -26.51 -3.84 -6.46
CA ASN A 193 -26.50 -5.28 -6.68
C ASN A 193 -25.12 -5.96 -6.71
N CYS A 194 -24.10 -5.33 -6.15
CA CYS A 194 -22.78 -5.91 -5.97
C CYS A 194 -22.24 -5.69 -4.56
N GLU A 195 -21.36 -6.58 -4.12
CA GLU A 195 -20.64 -6.38 -2.87
C GLU A 195 -19.58 -5.31 -3.03
N THR A 196 -19.77 -4.18 -2.34
CA THR A 196 -18.82 -3.07 -2.33
C THR A 196 -18.45 -2.72 -0.90
N TYR A 197 -17.40 -1.92 -0.74
CA TYR A 197 -17.01 -1.38 0.56
C TYR A 197 -17.34 0.10 0.64
N GLY A 198 -18.30 0.47 1.49
CA GLY A 198 -18.70 1.85 1.64
C GLY A 198 -17.56 2.72 2.21
N LEU A 199 -17.26 3.82 1.55
CA LEU A 199 -16.30 4.81 2.02
C LEU A 199 -17.00 6.10 2.49
N LEU A 200 -18.07 6.48 1.82
CA LEU A 200 -18.92 7.61 2.22
C LEU A 200 -20.34 7.10 2.35
N GLY A 201 -20.96 7.34 3.48
CA GLY A 201 -22.33 6.93 3.75
C GLY A 201 -23.27 8.12 3.87
N THR A 202 -24.55 7.82 3.86
CA THR A 202 -25.59 8.80 4.18
C THR A 202 -25.51 9.19 5.65
N GLY A 203 -25.34 10.47 5.94
CA GLY A 203 -25.47 10.98 7.31
C GLY A 203 -26.91 10.86 7.80
N ASN A 204 -27.08 10.79 9.11
CA ASN A 204 -28.39 10.71 9.77
C ASN A 204 -29.22 12.00 9.56
N GLY A 205 -29.64 12.27 8.33
CA GLY A 205 -30.52 13.38 7.98
C GLY A 205 -29.90 14.78 8.02
N SER A 206 -28.63 14.92 8.31
CA SER A 206 -27.88 16.15 8.12
C SER A 206 -27.03 16.04 6.87
N ALA A 207 -26.95 17.13 6.16
CA ALA A 207 -26.13 17.26 5.00
C ALA A 207 -24.70 16.81 5.26
N MET A 208 -24.28 15.77 4.60
CA MET A 208 -22.91 15.33 4.66
C MET A 208 -22.10 16.10 3.63
N TRP A 209 -21.02 16.67 4.09
CA TRP A 209 -20.02 17.21 3.18
C TRP A 209 -19.27 16.05 2.51
N ARG A 210 -19.20 16.07 1.21
CA ARG A 210 -18.38 15.17 0.41
C ARG A 210 -17.47 15.99 -0.48
N GLU A 211 -16.25 15.55 -0.60
CA GLU A 211 -15.32 16.07 -1.58
C GLU A 211 -15.63 15.45 -2.94
N ASP A 212 -15.74 16.26 -3.98
CA ASP A 212 -16.01 15.78 -5.34
C ASP A 212 -14.74 15.72 -6.21
N HIS A 213 -13.59 15.73 -5.60
CA HIS A 213 -12.34 15.60 -6.34
C HIS A 213 -11.77 14.18 -6.27
N ASN A 214 -11.91 13.46 -7.37
CA ASN A 214 -11.15 12.23 -7.57
C ASN A 214 -9.78 12.56 -8.21
N CYS A 215 -8.72 11.92 -7.75
CA CYS A 215 -7.40 11.99 -8.35
C CYS A 215 -6.94 10.58 -8.73
N LEU A 216 -7.57 10.02 -9.74
CA LEU A 216 -7.53 8.61 -10.13
C LEU A 216 -7.32 8.44 -11.64
N TRP A 217 -7.34 7.21 -12.09
CA TRP A 217 -7.17 6.85 -13.51
C TRP A 217 -8.52 6.51 -14.13
N ASP A 218 -9.06 7.43 -14.95
CA ASP A 218 -10.10 7.10 -15.90
C ASP A 218 -9.45 6.43 -17.12
N LEU A 219 -9.51 5.11 -17.16
CA LEU A 219 -8.84 4.34 -18.19
C LEU A 219 -9.50 4.55 -19.58
N ASN A 220 -10.73 5.04 -19.64
CA ASN A 220 -11.36 5.45 -20.90
C ASN A 220 -10.65 6.66 -21.52
N ALA A 221 -10.12 7.57 -20.71
CA ALA A 221 -9.35 8.72 -21.18
C ALA A 221 -8.06 8.30 -21.89
N TYR A 222 -7.57 7.10 -21.64
CA TYR A 222 -6.38 6.54 -22.28
C TYR A 222 -6.70 5.66 -23.49
N SER A 223 -7.93 5.67 -24.01
CA SER A 223 -8.37 4.85 -25.14
C SER A 223 -7.52 5.02 -26.42
N ASN A 224 -6.91 6.20 -26.59
CA ASN A 224 -5.97 6.44 -27.69
C ASN A 224 -4.61 5.73 -27.51
N ILE A 225 -4.31 5.27 -26.30
CA ILE A 225 -3.07 4.62 -25.92
C ILE A 225 -3.29 3.13 -25.78
N TYR A 226 -4.40 2.77 -25.13
CA TYR A 226 -4.89 1.43 -25.02
C TYR A 226 -5.94 1.23 -26.07
N THR A 227 -5.76 0.33 -27.00
CA THR A 227 -6.75 0.07 -28.06
C THR A 227 -8.15 -0.13 -27.43
N ALA A 228 -9.12 0.51 -28.02
CA ALA A 228 -10.47 0.79 -27.57
C ALA A 228 -11.41 -0.40 -27.26
N ASP A 229 -10.89 -1.59 -27.03
CA ASP A 229 -11.66 -2.63 -26.41
C ASP A 229 -11.56 -2.42 -24.89
N GLY A 230 -12.55 -1.79 -24.29
CA GLY A 230 -12.56 -1.42 -22.88
C GLY A 230 -12.26 -2.57 -21.92
N ARG A 231 -12.44 -3.80 -22.34
CA ARG A 231 -12.17 -5.00 -21.54
C ARG A 231 -10.69 -5.24 -21.28
N ASN A 232 -9.83 -4.88 -22.22
CA ASN A 232 -8.39 -5.06 -22.10
C ASN A 232 -7.68 -3.84 -21.52
N THR A 233 -8.41 -2.78 -21.18
CA THR A 233 -7.81 -1.53 -20.75
C THR A 233 -7.16 -1.66 -19.39
N VAL A 234 -7.80 -2.34 -18.43
CA VAL A 234 -7.23 -2.62 -17.11
C VAL A 234 -5.95 -3.43 -17.23
N GLU A 235 -5.99 -4.53 -17.99
CA GLU A 235 -4.83 -5.41 -18.18
C GLU A 235 -3.65 -4.65 -18.80
N LYS A 236 -3.92 -3.86 -19.84
CA LYS A 236 -2.88 -3.04 -20.48
C LYS A 236 -2.29 -1.99 -19.56
N PHE A 237 -3.13 -1.31 -18.78
CA PHE A 237 -2.68 -0.35 -17.80
C PHE A 237 -1.79 -1.02 -16.75
N GLN A 238 -2.20 -2.18 -16.25
CA GLN A 238 -1.44 -2.96 -15.27
C GLN A 238 -0.08 -3.40 -15.83
N ASN A 239 -0.07 -3.97 -17.03
CA ASN A 239 1.14 -4.47 -17.67
C ASN A 239 2.13 -3.35 -18.03
N GLN A 240 1.63 -2.18 -18.45
CA GLN A 240 2.51 -1.07 -18.83
C GLN A 240 3.08 -0.29 -17.66
N ASN A 241 2.43 -0.35 -16.51
CA ASN A 241 2.84 0.40 -15.33
C ASN A 241 3.31 -0.49 -14.18
N ASP A 242 3.43 -1.81 -14.40
CA ASP A 242 3.78 -2.79 -13.36
C ASP A 242 2.92 -2.59 -12.11
N CYS A 243 1.61 -2.63 -12.28
CA CYS A 243 0.67 -2.36 -11.21
C CYS A 243 -0.53 -3.31 -11.22
N VAL A 244 -1.32 -3.26 -10.17
CA VAL A 244 -2.59 -3.99 -10.02
C VAL A 244 -3.67 -3.00 -9.61
N VAL A 245 -4.76 -2.95 -10.36
CA VAL A 245 -5.95 -2.19 -9.98
C VAL A 245 -6.69 -2.99 -8.93
N LEU A 246 -6.65 -2.53 -7.69
CA LEU A 246 -7.27 -3.21 -6.54
C LEU A 246 -8.73 -2.83 -6.33
N GLY A 247 -9.13 -1.67 -6.81
CA GLY A 247 -10.49 -1.20 -6.67
C GLY A 247 -10.86 -0.10 -7.64
N THR A 248 -12.11 -0.13 -8.06
CA THR A 248 -12.73 0.90 -8.90
C THR A 248 -13.70 1.73 -8.08
N TRP A 249 -14.08 2.89 -8.58
CA TRP A 249 -15.16 3.64 -7.99
C TRP A 249 -16.49 2.87 -8.20
N GLY A 250 -17.06 2.34 -7.13
CA GLY A 250 -18.24 1.48 -7.20
C GLY A 250 -19.53 2.20 -7.61
N HIS A 251 -19.55 3.52 -7.61
CA HIS A 251 -20.67 4.33 -8.09
C HIS A 251 -20.69 4.49 -9.62
N VAL A 252 -19.56 4.26 -10.26
CA VAL A 252 -19.41 4.37 -11.70
C VAL A 252 -19.33 2.97 -12.29
N VAL A 253 -20.25 2.69 -13.20
CA VAL A 253 -20.18 1.45 -13.97
C VAL A 253 -18.91 1.50 -14.77
N ASP A 254 -17.83 0.91 -14.28
CA ASP A 254 -16.80 0.46 -15.18
C ASP A 254 -15.54 -0.07 -14.50
N HIS A 255 -14.93 -1.07 -15.13
CA HIS A 255 -13.53 -1.44 -14.96
C HIS A 255 -12.59 -0.31 -15.43
N ALA A 256 -13.12 0.75 -15.99
CA ALA A 256 -12.34 1.85 -16.55
C ALA A 256 -11.90 2.90 -15.53
N VAL A 257 -12.44 2.92 -14.32
CA VAL A 257 -12.12 3.92 -13.31
C VAL A 257 -11.32 3.30 -12.18
N ALA A 258 -9.99 3.29 -12.34
CA ALA A 258 -9.07 2.75 -11.34
C ALA A 258 -8.89 3.74 -10.18
N GLY A 259 -9.54 3.45 -9.05
CA GLY A 259 -9.54 4.30 -7.86
C GLY A 259 -8.45 3.95 -6.85
N ILE A 260 -8.18 2.64 -6.68
CA ILE A 260 -7.11 2.14 -5.82
C ILE A 260 -6.20 1.27 -6.65
N VAL A 261 -4.91 1.61 -6.69
CA VAL A 261 -3.91 0.93 -7.51
C VAL A 261 -2.66 0.63 -6.69
N GLU A 262 -2.20 -0.62 -6.73
CA GLU A 262 -0.91 -1.04 -6.20
C GLU A 262 0.14 -1.05 -7.31
N PHE A 263 1.20 -0.31 -7.13
CA PHE A 263 2.37 -0.27 -8.01
C PHE A 263 3.46 -1.17 -7.42
N ASN A 264 3.85 -2.18 -8.17
CA ASN A 264 4.89 -3.13 -7.79
C ASN A 264 6.29 -2.54 -8.00
N PRO A 265 7.34 -3.12 -7.39
CA PRO A 265 8.71 -2.81 -7.75
C PRO A 265 8.93 -2.93 -9.26
N SER A 266 9.53 -1.91 -9.87
CA SER A 266 9.75 -1.86 -11.31
C SER A 266 10.92 -0.95 -11.66
N GLY A 267 11.75 -1.37 -12.60
CA GLY A 267 12.91 -0.62 -13.07
C GLY A 267 13.87 -0.27 -11.93
N LYS A 268 14.06 1.01 -11.67
CA LYS A 268 14.92 1.48 -10.56
C LYS A 268 14.25 1.43 -9.19
N TYR A 269 12.93 1.27 -9.13
CA TYR A 269 12.16 1.29 -7.90
C TYR A 269 12.06 -0.09 -7.27
N LYS A 270 12.49 -0.21 -6.03
CA LYS A 270 12.45 -1.45 -5.24
C LYS A 270 11.28 -1.50 -4.27
N GLY A 271 10.69 -0.35 -3.95
CA GLY A 271 9.53 -0.22 -3.07
C GLY A 271 8.22 -0.37 -3.82
N TYR A 272 7.17 -0.61 -3.05
CA TYR A 272 5.78 -0.62 -3.49
C TYR A 272 5.13 0.74 -3.27
N ALA A 273 4.11 1.05 -4.06
CA ALA A 273 3.25 2.17 -3.75
C ALA A 273 1.78 1.78 -3.91
N ILE A 274 0.94 2.18 -2.96
CA ILE A 274 -0.52 2.12 -3.13
C ILE A 274 -1.04 3.55 -3.26
N ALA A 275 -1.76 3.79 -4.35
CA ALA A 275 -2.42 5.04 -4.64
C ALA A 275 -3.93 4.87 -4.47
N ASN A 276 -4.56 5.70 -3.64
CA ASN A 276 -6.01 5.78 -3.45
C ASN A 276 -6.49 7.19 -3.80
N GLY A 277 -7.01 7.35 -5.00
CA GLY A 277 -7.43 8.64 -5.54
C GLY A 277 -8.93 8.91 -5.44
N LEU A 278 -9.68 8.10 -4.68
CA LEU A 278 -11.13 8.24 -4.56
C LEU A 278 -11.52 9.48 -3.74
N ALA A 279 -12.43 10.30 -4.27
CA ALA A 279 -13.00 11.44 -3.55
C ALA A 279 -13.74 11.00 -2.28
N ALA A 280 -14.39 9.86 -2.33
CA ALA A 280 -15.12 9.27 -1.20
C ALA A 280 -14.23 8.91 0.00
N TYR A 281 -12.91 8.95 -0.13
CA TYR A 281 -11.95 8.71 0.95
C TYR A 281 -11.87 9.95 1.86
N GLU A 282 -12.92 10.16 2.65
CA GLU A 282 -13.10 11.29 3.55
C GLU A 282 -12.74 10.91 4.99
N LEU A 283 -11.72 11.53 5.54
CA LEU A 283 -11.19 11.21 6.88
C LEU A 283 -11.92 11.97 7.99
N SER A 284 -12.37 13.18 7.70
CA SER A 284 -13.03 14.03 8.68
C SER A 284 -14.56 13.94 8.58
N PRO A 285 -15.26 13.61 9.67
CA PRO A 285 -16.72 13.66 9.71
C PRO A 285 -17.22 15.09 9.79
N ARG A 286 -16.85 15.96 8.87
CA ARG A 286 -17.31 17.34 8.85
C ARG A 286 -18.83 17.37 8.68
N GLN A 287 -19.54 18.03 9.56
CA GLN A 287 -20.98 18.24 9.52
C GLN A 287 -21.88 16.98 9.65
N GLY A 288 -21.68 16.18 10.67
CA GLY A 288 -22.72 15.24 11.08
C GLY A 288 -22.39 13.76 10.98
N GLY A 289 -21.17 13.44 10.62
CA GLY A 289 -20.68 12.08 10.69
C GLY A 289 -20.88 11.28 9.40
N ASN A 290 -19.86 10.54 9.07
CA ASN A 290 -19.87 9.58 7.99
C ASN A 290 -20.12 8.19 8.56
N SER A 291 -21.18 7.51 8.16
CA SER A 291 -21.52 6.17 8.63
C SER A 291 -20.47 5.12 8.23
N GLN A 292 -19.58 5.45 7.29
CA GLN A 292 -18.53 4.57 6.78
C GLN A 292 -17.12 4.93 7.29
N THR A 293 -17.01 5.78 8.30
CA THR A 293 -15.70 6.16 8.90
C THR A 293 -14.91 4.93 9.36
N ALA A 294 -15.59 3.89 9.85
CA ALA A 294 -14.94 2.64 10.25
C ALA A 294 -14.24 1.95 9.05
N ASN A 295 -14.86 1.92 7.88
CA ASN A 295 -14.27 1.36 6.66
C ASN A 295 -13.08 2.20 6.20
N ILE A 296 -13.18 3.52 6.23
CA ILE A 296 -12.07 4.42 5.85
C ILE A 296 -10.87 4.19 6.78
N LYS A 297 -11.11 4.11 8.08
CA LYS A 297 -10.07 3.84 9.08
C LYS A 297 -9.46 2.45 8.87
N ALA A 298 -10.28 1.42 8.63
CA ALA A 298 -9.80 0.07 8.36
C ALA A 298 -8.95 0.03 7.08
N LEU A 299 -9.42 0.62 5.97
CA LEU A 299 -8.67 0.70 4.72
C LEU A 299 -7.31 1.38 4.91
N THR A 300 -7.28 2.50 5.66
CA THR A 300 -6.05 3.24 5.94
C THR A 300 -5.05 2.38 6.72
N GLY A 301 -5.48 1.81 7.85
CA GLY A 301 -4.64 0.97 8.70
C GLY A 301 -4.16 -0.28 7.98
N ASN A 302 -5.07 -0.96 7.29
CA ASN A 302 -4.74 -2.16 6.52
C ASN A 302 -3.71 -1.86 5.41
N THR A 303 -3.84 -0.71 4.73
CA THR A 303 -2.91 -0.33 3.66
C THR A 303 -1.52 -0.03 4.22
N ILE A 304 -1.43 0.71 5.32
CA ILE A 304 -0.14 0.99 5.98
C ILE A 304 0.50 -0.32 6.43
N ASN A 305 -0.23 -1.16 7.16
CA ASN A 305 0.29 -2.43 7.67
C ASN A 305 0.69 -3.38 6.54
N TYR A 306 -0.12 -3.50 5.49
CA TYR A 306 0.21 -4.32 4.32
C TYR A 306 1.51 -3.86 3.66
N LEU A 307 1.69 -2.56 3.44
CA LEU A 307 2.92 -2.02 2.85
C LEU A 307 4.12 -2.21 3.76
N ALA A 308 3.94 -2.11 5.08
CA ALA A 308 5.01 -2.36 6.04
C ALA A 308 5.51 -3.82 5.96
N THR A 309 4.61 -4.79 5.73
CA THR A 309 4.98 -6.21 5.57
C THR A 309 5.75 -6.51 4.27
N LYS A 310 5.65 -5.63 3.24
CA LYS A 310 6.37 -5.81 1.97
C LYS A 310 7.89 -5.65 2.11
N ASN A 311 8.32 -5.00 3.16
CA ASN A 311 9.71 -4.89 3.52
C ASN A 311 9.89 -5.46 4.93
N PRO A 312 9.80 -6.77 5.12
CA PRO A 312 10.19 -7.31 6.41
C PRO A 312 11.58 -6.73 6.68
N SER A 313 11.72 -6.05 7.82
CA SER A 313 13.04 -5.60 8.28
C SER A 313 13.91 -6.82 8.20
N SER A 314 14.76 -6.82 7.16
CA SER A 314 15.48 -8.01 6.80
C SER A 314 16.38 -8.35 7.97
N VAL A 315 16.27 -9.57 8.42
CA VAL A 315 17.35 -10.25 9.14
C VAL A 315 18.68 -10.09 8.35
N ASP A 316 18.62 -9.66 7.09
CA ASP A 316 19.75 -9.38 6.21
C ASP A 316 20.60 -8.18 6.65
N ASP A 317 20.09 -7.20 7.40
CA ASP A 317 20.91 -6.11 7.98
C ASP A 317 21.72 -6.57 9.21
N MET A 318 21.50 -7.78 9.71
CA MET A 318 22.36 -8.39 10.74
C MET A 318 23.55 -9.17 10.14
N THR A 319 23.72 -9.20 8.83
CA THR A 319 24.78 -9.99 8.16
C THR A 319 26.12 -9.29 8.03
N ASP A 320 26.31 -8.08 8.55
CA ASP A 320 27.64 -7.50 8.74
C ASP A 320 28.35 -7.95 10.04
N ILE A 321 27.74 -8.86 10.81
CA ILE A 321 28.52 -9.66 11.76
C ILE A 321 29.23 -10.71 10.93
N ALA A 322 30.55 -10.57 10.84
CA ALA A 322 31.44 -11.39 10.05
C ALA A 322 31.00 -12.86 9.99
N THR A 323 30.31 -13.25 8.92
CA THR A 323 29.96 -14.66 8.62
C THR A 323 31.21 -15.50 8.37
N SER A 324 32.40 -14.86 8.31
CA SER A 324 33.70 -15.53 8.14
C SER A 324 34.04 -16.52 9.26
N ASP A 325 33.50 -16.34 10.47
CA ASP A 325 33.83 -17.18 11.63
C ASP A 325 32.81 -18.31 11.89
N MET A 326 31.73 -18.39 11.10
CA MET A 326 30.78 -19.48 11.24
C MET A 326 31.21 -20.71 10.47
N PRO A 327 31.04 -21.93 11.03
CA PRO A 327 31.43 -23.17 10.35
C PRO A 327 30.66 -23.34 9.04
N VAL A 328 31.39 -23.74 7.99
CA VAL A 328 30.79 -24.08 6.70
C VAL A 328 30.19 -25.47 6.77
N GLU A 329 28.96 -25.61 6.36
CA GLU A 329 28.26 -26.90 6.27
C GLU A 329 27.93 -27.22 4.82
N TYR A 330 27.97 -28.50 4.47
CA TYR A 330 27.63 -28.99 3.14
C TYR A 330 26.47 -29.99 3.22
N TYR A 331 25.56 -29.89 2.26
CA TYR A 331 24.43 -30.79 2.13
C TYR A 331 24.36 -31.33 0.69
N ASN A 332 24.03 -32.59 0.56
CA ASN A 332 23.73 -33.13 -0.77
C ASN A 332 22.34 -32.68 -1.27
N ILE A 333 21.99 -33.04 -2.49
CA ILE A 333 20.71 -32.65 -3.09
C ILE A 333 19.49 -33.29 -2.41
N GLN A 334 19.67 -34.25 -1.52
CA GLN A 334 18.62 -34.84 -0.67
C GLN A 334 18.50 -34.12 0.68
N GLY A 335 19.31 -33.07 0.92
CA GLY A 335 19.32 -32.34 2.18
C GLY A 335 20.08 -33.01 3.32
N VAL A 336 20.86 -34.06 3.03
CA VAL A 336 21.68 -34.76 4.02
C VAL A 336 23.02 -34.03 4.18
N LYS A 337 23.39 -33.73 5.42
CA LYS A 337 24.67 -33.09 5.76
C LYS A 337 25.83 -34.00 5.41
N VAL A 338 26.83 -33.44 4.74
CA VAL A 338 28.06 -34.15 4.30
C VAL A 338 29.27 -33.43 4.88
N ALA A 339 30.23 -34.18 5.40
CA ALA A 339 31.47 -33.60 5.89
C ALA A 339 32.32 -33.07 4.71
N ALA A 340 33.04 -31.97 4.93
CA ALA A 340 33.77 -31.27 3.88
C ALA A 340 34.87 -32.15 3.22
N ASP A 341 35.45 -33.08 3.97
CA ASP A 341 36.45 -34.06 3.55
C ASP A 341 35.86 -35.26 2.79
N ASN A 342 34.55 -35.42 2.80
CA ASN A 342 33.83 -36.50 2.13
C ASN A 342 33.05 -36.02 0.88
N LEU A 343 33.35 -34.83 0.35
CA LEU A 343 32.75 -34.35 -0.87
C LEU A 343 33.32 -35.09 -2.09
N ILE A 344 32.46 -35.80 -2.78
CA ILE A 344 32.77 -36.44 -4.08
C ILE A 344 32.27 -35.54 -5.23
N PRO A 345 32.73 -35.72 -6.48
CA PRO A 345 32.21 -34.95 -7.60
C PRO A 345 30.70 -34.97 -7.65
N GLY A 346 30.08 -33.78 -7.65
CA GLY A 346 28.62 -33.62 -7.59
C GLY A 346 28.16 -32.23 -7.24
N ILE A 347 26.83 -32.08 -7.05
CA ILE A 347 26.18 -30.83 -6.67
C ILE A 347 25.88 -30.88 -5.17
N TYR A 348 26.26 -29.82 -4.48
CA TYR A 348 26.03 -29.63 -3.06
C TYR A 348 25.46 -28.25 -2.77
N ILE A 349 24.80 -28.12 -1.62
CA ILE A 349 24.41 -26.86 -1.00
C ILE A 349 25.45 -26.56 0.07
N ARG A 350 26.17 -25.46 -0.07
CA ARG A 350 27.08 -24.92 0.95
C ARG A 350 26.29 -23.91 1.79
N ARG A 351 26.32 -24.09 3.11
CA ARG A 351 25.72 -23.17 4.06
C ARG A 351 26.79 -22.63 5.02
N GLN A 352 26.79 -21.32 5.23
CA GLN A 352 27.62 -20.66 6.24
C GLN A 352 26.79 -19.60 6.95
N GLY A 353 26.39 -19.87 8.17
CA GLY A 353 25.40 -19.07 8.87
C GLY A 353 24.05 -19.11 8.14
N ASN A 354 23.57 -17.95 7.73
CA ASN A 354 22.33 -17.80 6.96
C ASN A 354 22.55 -17.84 5.43
N ASN A 355 23.81 -17.77 4.98
CA ASN A 355 24.15 -17.80 3.55
C ASN A 355 24.11 -19.23 3.01
N THR A 356 23.47 -19.41 1.87
CA THR A 356 23.32 -20.72 1.20
C THR A 356 23.66 -20.60 -0.26
N ASP A 357 24.66 -21.36 -0.71
CA ASP A 357 25.14 -21.35 -2.08
C ASP A 357 25.07 -22.76 -2.70
N LYS A 358 24.77 -22.84 -3.99
CA LYS A 358 24.92 -24.07 -4.76
C LYS A 358 26.36 -24.16 -5.27
N ILE A 359 27.03 -25.22 -4.93
CA ILE A 359 28.40 -25.50 -5.41
C ILE A 359 28.46 -26.79 -6.25
N ILE A 360 29.44 -26.83 -7.15
CA ILE A 360 29.76 -28.01 -7.96
C ILE A 360 31.17 -28.44 -7.59
N VAL A 361 31.28 -29.65 -7.02
CA VAL A 361 32.57 -30.31 -6.77
C VAL A 361 32.91 -31.11 -8.02
N LYS A 362 34.12 -30.92 -8.56
CA LYS A 362 34.59 -31.54 -9.78
C LYS A 362 35.51 -32.75 -9.45
#